data_6d5163b6661ee4fac7dd07ea0b89ceea
#
_entry.id   6d5163b6661ee4fac7dd07ea0b89ceea
#
_cell.length_a   1.000
_cell.length_b   1.000
_cell.length_c   1.000
_cell.angle_alpha   90.00
_cell.angle_beta   90.00
_cell.angle_gamma   90.00
#
_symmetry.space_group_name_H-M   'P 1'
#
loop_
_entity.id
_entity.type
_entity.pdbx_description
1 polymer ?
#
loop_
_entity_poly.entity_id
_entity_poly.type
_entity_poly.pdbx_seq_one_letter_code
_entity_poly.pdbx_strand_id
1 'polypeptide(L)'
;MIHWLYPGNMVTNCRLVKSLFMDAVCALIRQQEEEAGKLIRQGEEAVPDFCFPHRLEDLWVLEKVMALEERTPMAAYYLGNLWYDKKQYDDAVQNWEKTVREKPDFPTAHRNLALALFNKRGDAKAAVRELELAYSLDETDSRVLMELDQLYKKCGRGVKERLAFLEEHMEQTSDRDDLYVEYITLLNLDGQYRRALDLTLARKFHPWEGGEGKIPKQYIFSLVQLAREALQKDDPQTAEQLLVRAAGSYPYNLGEGKLYGAQENQIYYYLGIAKERLGKKEEADACFEKASTGISEPVGAMYYNDQPPEMIYYQGAALAKLGRTEEAEAVFEKLIRYGQAHMEDEVRIDYFAVSLPDLLIFEEDLNRKNKIHCLFMLGLGYLGKDRAKADEYFAQVAAMDCCHQGALFIPERDR
;
A
#
# COMPACT_ATOMS: atom_id res chain seq x y z
N MET A 1 6.90 -22.21 18.83
CA MET A 1 6.11 -21.98 20.05
C MET A 1 6.31 -20.50 20.42
N ILE A 2 5.49 -19.61 19.84
CA ILE A 2 5.60 -18.15 20.05
C ILE A 2 4.74 -17.86 21.29
N HIS A 3 5.41 -17.65 22.43
CA HIS A 3 4.77 -17.08 23.60
C HIS A 3 4.53 -15.58 23.33
N TRP A 4 3.33 -15.26 22.88
CA TRP A 4 2.82 -13.90 23.01
C TRP A 4 2.61 -13.64 24.49
N LEU A 5 3.56 -12.93 25.10
CA LEU A 5 3.38 -12.36 26.42
C LEU A 5 2.32 -11.24 26.28
N TYR A 6 1.05 -11.61 26.41
CA TYR A 6 0.01 -10.63 26.69
C TYR A 6 0.27 -10.07 28.07
N PRO A 7 0.46 -8.75 28.23
CA PRO A 7 0.49 -8.16 29.57
C PRO A 7 -0.83 -8.52 30.27
N GLY A 8 -0.77 -8.98 31.51
CA GLY A 8 -1.94 -9.42 32.26
C GLY A 8 -3.07 -8.38 32.42
N ASN A 9 -2.80 -7.13 32.02
CA ASN A 9 -3.74 -6.01 32.04
C ASN A 9 -4.77 -6.01 30.90
N MET A 10 -4.50 -6.65 29.75
CA MET A 10 -5.39 -6.60 28.58
C MET A 10 -6.78 -7.18 28.83
N VAL A 11 -6.84 -8.37 29.44
CA VAL A 11 -8.12 -9.07 29.73
C VAL A 11 -8.87 -8.36 30.86
N THR A 12 -8.14 -7.72 31.77
CA THR A 12 -8.72 -7.01 32.92
C THR A 12 -9.43 -5.73 32.50
N ASN A 13 -8.88 -4.92 31.61
CA ASN A 13 -9.47 -3.63 31.22
C ASN A 13 -10.80 -3.81 30.46
N CYS A 14 -10.85 -4.67 29.45
CA CYS A 14 -12.11 -4.92 28.71
C CYS A 14 -13.22 -5.49 29.61
N ARG A 15 -12.88 -6.39 30.55
CA ARG A 15 -13.86 -6.90 31.55
C ARG A 15 -14.31 -5.80 32.49
N LEU A 16 -13.41 -4.93 32.93
CA LEU A 16 -13.71 -3.82 33.84
C LEU A 16 -14.70 -2.84 33.22
N VAL A 17 -14.42 -2.33 32.01
CA VAL A 17 -15.31 -1.37 31.34
C VAL A 17 -16.69 -1.95 31.08
N LYS A 18 -16.76 -3.17 30.55
CA LYS A 18 -18.05 -3.85 30.32
C LYS A 18 -18.84 -4.12 31.60
N SER A 19 -18.15 -4.50 32.71
CA SER A 19 -18.82 -4.71 33.98
C SER A 19 -19.33 -3.40 34.57
N LEU A 20 -18.56 -2.31 34.49
CA LEU A 20 -18.98 -1.00 35.01
C LEU A 20 -20.30 -0.52 34.36
N PHE A 21 -20.42 -0.59 33.04
CA PHE A 21 -21.64 -0.21 32.34
C PHE A 21 -22.79 -1.22 32.63
N MET A 22 -22.52 -2.51 32.70
CA MET A 22 -23.51 -3.50 33.06
C MET A 22 -24.00 -3.31 34.49
N ASP A 23 -23.11 -3.09 35.45
CA ASP A 23 -23.44 -2.83 36.85
C ASP A 23 -24.21 -1.54 37.02
N ALA A 24 -23.91 -0.50 36.23
CA ALA A 24 -24.69 0.71 36.18
C ALA A 24 -26.13 0.46 35.76
N VAL A 25 -26.37 -0.32 34.72
CA VAL A 25 -27.72 -0.69 34.28
C VAL A 25 -28.43 -1.56 35.34
N CYS A 26 -27.72 -2.48 36.00
CA CYS A 26 -28.26 -3.26 37.13
C CYS A 26 -28.65 -2.36 38.30
N ALA A 27 -27.86 -1.35 38.65
CA ALA A 27 -28.18 -0.38 39.71
C ALA A 27 -29.44 0.42 39.35
N LEU A 28 -29.63 0.81 38.09
CA LEU A 28 -30.87 1.47 37.64
C LEU A 28 -32.10 0.60 37.77
N ILE A 29 -32.03 -0.66 37.38
CA ILE A 29 -33.13 -1.59 37.54
C ILE A 29 -33.52 -1.71 39.02
N ARG A 30 -32.56 -1.52 39.92
CA ARG A 30 -32.77 -1.49 41.37
C ARG A 30 -33.18 -0.12 41.93
N GLN A 31 -33.40 0.87 41.06
CA GLN A 31 -33.73 2.25 41.42
C GLN A 31 -32.63 2.98 42.21
N GLN A 32 -31.36 2.62 41.99
CA GLN A 32 -30.17 3.19 42.63
C GLN A 32 -29.51 4.17 41.68
N GLU A 33 -30.14 5.31 41.37
CA GLU A 33 -29.71 6.25 40.35
C GLU A 33 -28.33 6.88 40.64
N GLU A 34 -28.02 7.23 41.88
CA GLU A 34 -26.75 7.79 42.28
C GLU A 34 -25.58 6.80 42.05
N GLU A 35 -25.76 5.54 42.37
CA GLU A 35 -24.76 4.49 42.16
C GLU A 35 -24.58 4.21 40.66
N ALA A 36 -25.68 4.22 39.89
CA ALA A 36 -25.63 4.06 38.45
C ALA A 36 -24.80 5.18 37.80
N GLY A 37 -25.09 6.44 38.15
CA GLY A 37 -24.32 7.60 37.62
C GLY A 37 -22.82 7.55 37.99
N LYS A 38 -22.50 7.06 39.19
CA LYS A 38 -21.10 6.85 39.59
C LYS A 38 -20.39 5.78 38.74
N LEU A 39 -21.07 4.65 38.51
CA LEU A 39 -20.53 3.55 37.69
C LEU A 39 -20.38 3.96 36.22
N ILE A 40 -21.32 4.76 35.67
CA ILE A 40 -21.20 5.31 34.32
C ILE A 40 -19.94 6.19 34.22
N ARG A 41 -19.74 7.13 35.14
CA ARG A 41 -18.52 7.98 35.14
C ARG A 41 -17.25 7.16 35.24
N GLN A 42 -17.20 6.14 36.04
CA GLN A 42 -16.04 5.23 36.10
C GLN A 42 -15.81 4.49 34.78
N GLY A 43 -16.88 4.09 34.09
CA GLY A 43 -16.79 3.46 32.76
C GLY A 43 -16.30 4.43 31.68
N GLU A 44 -16.73 5.70 31.74
CA GLU A 44 -16.29 6.77 30.84
C GLU A 44 -14.81 7.19 31.06
N GLU A 45 -14.30 7.06 32.27
CA GLU A 45 -12.92 7.38 32.65
C GLU A 45 -11.96 6.19 32.50
N ALA A 46 -12.49 4.98 32.32
CA ALA A 46 -11.67 3.77 32.23
C ALA A 46 -10.86 3.74 30.92
N VAL A 47 -9.67 3.14 30.98
CA VAL A 47 -8.78 2.98 29.84
C VAL A 47 -9.47 2.10 28.77
N PRO A 48 -9.60 2.59 27.52
CA PRO A 48 -10.36 1.91 26.46
C PRO A 48 -9.60 0.78 25.78
N ASP A 49 -8.32 0.62 26.06
CA ASP A 49 -7.43 -0.29 25.36
C ASP A 49 -7.96 -1.71 25.35
N PHE A 50 -7.99 -2.31 24.15
CA PHE A 50 -8.45 -3.69 23.92
C PHE A 50 -9.89 -3.98 24.35
N CYS A 51 -10.74 -2.95 24.50
CA CYS A 51 -12.15 -3.09 24.82
C CYS A 51 -13.00 -3.10 23.55
N PHE A 52 -13.48 -4.30 23.16
CA PHE A 52 -14.28 -4.52 21.94
C PHE A 52 -15.63 -5.16 22.32
N PRO A 53 -16.71 -4.38 22.45
CA PRO A 53 -18.06 -4.90 22.58
C PRO A 53 -18.45 -5.72 21.35
N HIS A 54 -19.10 -6.87 21.54
CA HIS A 54 -19.46 -7.74 20.42
C HIS A 54 -20.76 -8.54 20.64
N ARG A 55 -21.37 -8.44 21.84
CA ARG A 55 -22.58 -9.17 22.21
C ARG A 55 -23.81 -8.27 22.09
N LEU A 56 -24.97 -8.88 21.97
CA LEU A 56 -26.26 -8.16 22.01
C LEU A 56 -26.51 -7.48 23.37
N GLU A 57 -26.03 -8.11 24.44
CA GLU A 57 -26.12 -7.52 25.79
C GLU A 57 -25.26 -6.25 25.88
N ASP A 58 -24.08 -6.24 25.27
CA ASP A 58 -23.23 -5.05 25.22
C ASP A 58 -23.95 -3.88 24.49
N LEU A 59 -24.65 -4.19 23.39
CA LEU A 59 -25.46 -3.22 22.66
C LEU A 59 -26.53 -2.59 23.55
N TRP A 60 -27.35 -3.44 24.17
CA TRP A 60 -28.45 -2.98 25.00
C TRP A 60 -27.94 -2.15 26.19
N VAL A 61 -26.84 -2.55 26.84
CA VAL A 61 -26.23 -1.81 27.95
C VAL A 61 -25.75 -0.45 27.51
N LEU A 62 -25.01 -0.35 26.38
CA LEU A 62 -24.47 0.92 25.87
C LEU A 62 -25.59 1.88 25.48
N GLU A 63 -26.66 1.41 24.82
CA GLU A 63 -27.85 2.23 24.51
C GLU A 63 -28.54 2.74 25.76
N LYS A 64 -28.66 1.91 26.81
CA LYS A 64 -29.26 2.34 28.09
C LYS A 64 -28.41 3.39 28.79
N VAL A 65 -27.08 3.21 28.82
CA VAL A 65 -26.14 4.20 29.39
C VAL A 65 -26.28 5.54 28.66
N MET A 66 -26.29 5.52 27.31
CA MET A 66 -26.44 6.73 26.50
C MET A 66 -27.80 7.42 26.64
N ALA A 67 -28.84 6.69 27.01
CA ALA A 67 -30.16 7.26 27.25
C ALA A 67 -30.31 7.90 28.65
N LEU A 68 -29.40 7.62 29.57
CA LEU A 68 -29.43 8.08 30.95
C LEU A 68 -28.60 9.31 31.22
N GLU A 69 -27.48 9.42 30.56
CA GLU A 69 -26.55 10.53 30.72
C GLU A 69 -26.37 11.23 29.37
N GLU A 70 -26.45 12.54 29.38
CA GLU A 70 -26.36 13.34 28.16
C GLU A 70 -24.96 13.25 27.51
N ARG A 71 -23.92 13.17 28.35
CA ARG A 71 -22.53 13.13 27.91
C ARG A 71 -21.89 11.77 28.22
N THR A 72 -21.81 10.92 27.18
CA THR A 72 -21.27 9.56 27.27
C THR A 72 -20.38 9.23 26.05
N PRO A 73 -19.26 9.97 25.86
CA PRO A 73 -18.40 9.81 24.68
C PRO A 73 -17.81 8.40 24.55
N MET A 74 -17.46 7.74 25.66
CA MET A 74 -16.87 6.42 25.60
C MET A 74 -17.90 5.32 25.32
N ALA A 75 -19.11 5.43 25.91
CA ALA A 75 -20.20 4.53 25.53
C ALA A 75 -20.54 4.66 24.04
N ALA A 76 -20.58 5.89 23.49
CA ALA A 76 -20.78 6.14 22.06
C ALA A 76 -19.62 5.54 21.23
N TYR A 77 -18.36 5.68 21.66
CA TYR A 77 -17.22 5.07 20.99
C TYR A 77 -17.35 3.54 20.90
N TYR A 78 -17.68 2.88 22.00
CA TYR A 78 -17.85 1.45 22.02
C TYR A 78 -19.04 0.98 21.19
N LEU A 79 -20.14 1.72 21.21
CA LEU A 79 -21.31 1.44 20.38
C LEU A 79 -20.99 1.62 18.88
N GLY A 80 -20.23 2.63 18.52
CA GLY A 80 -19.74 2.81 17.16
C GLY A 80 -18.88 1.65 16.67
N ASN A 81 -17.97 1.15 17.52
CA ASN A 81 -17.15 -0.02 17.20
C ASN A 81 -18.01 -1.29 16.99
N LEU A 82 -19.03 -1.49 17.83
CA LEU A 82 -19.96 -2.62 17.71
C LEU A 82 -20.78 -2.52 16.42
N TRP A 83 -21.33 -1.36 16.10
CA TRP A 83 -22.10 -1.14 14.88
C TRP A 83 -21.25 -1.34 13.63
N TYR A 84 -20.00 -0.87 13.64
CA TYR A 84 -19.09 -1.07 12.50
C TYR A 84 -18.79 -2.56 12.27
N ASP A 85 -18.55 -3.35 13.34
CA ASP A 85 -18.39 -4.80 13.26
C ASP A 85 -19.64 -5.48 12.69
N LYS A 86 -20.83 -5.00 13.06
CA LYS A 86 -22.10 -5.51 12.53
C LYS A 86 -22.49 -4.93 11.17
N LYS A 87 -21.59 -4.19 10.52
CA LYS A 87 -21.80 -3.57 9.19
C LYS A 87 -22.95 -2.56 9.15
N GLN A 88 -23.32 -2.00 10.29
CA GLN A 88 -24.26 -0.88 10.43
C GLN A 88 -23.46 0.41 10.43
N TYR A 89 -22.95 0.77 9.25
CA TYR A 89 -21.93 1.82 9.11
C TYR A 89 -22.45 3.22 9.41
N ASP A 90 -23.72 3.49 9.09
CA ASP A 90 -24.34 4.79 9.37
C ASP A 90 -24.47 5.04 10.87
N ASP A 91 -24.89 4.02 11.61
CA ASP A 91 -24.97 4.08 13.08
C ASP A 91 -23.59 4.18 13.72
N ALA A 92 -22.60 3.49 13.17
CA ALA A 92 -21.22 3.59 13.61
C ALA A 92 -20.67 5.02 13.47
N VAL A 93 -20.86 5.64 12.30
CA VAL A 93 -20.41 7.01 12.02
C VAL A 93 -21.10 8.01 12.96
N GLN A 94 -22.41 7.92 13.13
CA GLN A 94 -23.15 8.82 14.06
C GLN A 94 -22.64 8.74 15.49
N ASN A 95 -22.33 7.55 15.96
CA ASN A 95 -21.78 7.34 17.30
C ASN A 95 -20.37 7.89 17.45
N TRP A 96 -19.49 7.68 16.45
CA TRP A 96 -18.15 8.27 16.47
C TRP A 96 -18.16 9.78 16.30
N GLU A 97 -19.08 10.36 15.50
CA GLU A 97 -19.29 11.81 15.42
C GLU A 97 -19.73 12.37 16.78
N LYS A 98 -20.59 11.67 17.53
CA LYS A 98 -20.90 12.04 18.91
C LYS A 98 -19.66 11.97 19.80
N THR A 99 -18.88 10.91 19.69
CA THR A 99 -17.65 10.74 20.47
C THR A 99 -16.68 11.90 20.25
N VAL A 100 -16.31 12.20 19.00
CA VAL A 100 -15.33 13.27 18.71
C VAL A 100 -15.84 14.66 19.06
N ARG A 101 -17.15 14.89 19.03
CA ARG A 101 -17.76 16.14 19.47
C ARG A 101 -17.69 16.32 20.99
N GLU A 102 -17.89 15.27 21.76
CA GLU A 102 -17.91 15.28 23.23
C GLU A 102 -16.52 15.07 23.85
N LYS A 103 -15.63 14.39 23.16
CA LYS A 103 -14.23 14.10 23.54
C LYS A 103 -13.30 14.32 22.35
N PRO A 104 -13.04 15.60 21.99
CA PRO A 104 -12.27 15.95 20.79
C PRO A 104 -10.77 15.63 20.90
N ASP A 105 -10.29 15.26 22.06
CA ASP A 105 -8.91 14.87 22.37
C ASP A 105 -8.66 13.35 22.31
N PHE A 106 -9.55 12.58 21.67
CA PHE A 106 -9.46 11.13 21.60
C PHE A 106 -9.04 10.64 20.20
N PRO A 107 -7.73 10.40 19.94
CA PRO A 107 -7.19 10.14 18.61
C PRO A 107 -7.80 8.89 17.94
N THR A 108 -8.06 7.82 18.71
CA THR A 108 -8.62 6.57 18.16
C THR A 108 -10.01 6.75 17.57
N ALA A 109 -10.85 7.62 18.17
CA ALA A 109 -12.18 7.90 17.63
C ALA A 109 -12.09 8.68 16.31
N HIS A 110 -11.23 9.68 16.22
CA HIS A 110 -10.96 10.41 14.98
C HIS A 110 -10.44 9.49 13.88
N ARG A 111 -9.49 8.59 14.20
CA ARG A 111 -9.01 7.58 13.25
C ARG A 111 -10.12 6.67 12.75
N ASN A 112 -10.94 6.12 13.64
CA ASN A 112 -12.04 5.22 13.25
C ASN A 112 -13.07 5.94 12.38
N LEU A 113 -13.41 7.19 12.74
CA LEU A 113 -14.30 8.04 11.95
C LEU A 113 -13.71 8.31 10.56
N ALA A 114 -12.41 8.64 10.46
CA ALA A 114 -11.73 8.86 9.18
C ALA A 114 -11.84 7.64 8.24
N LEU A 115 -11.59 6.44 8.76
CA LEU A 115 -11.70 5.20 7.97
C LEU A 115 -13.13 4.97 7.46
N ALA A 116 -14.14 5.20 8.29
CA ALA A 116 -15.53 5.05 7.89
C ALA A 116 -15.96 6.11 6.87
N LEU A 117 -15.56 7.37 7.05
CA LEU A 117 -15.82 8.44 6.11
C LEU A 117 -15.25 8.15 4.72
N PHE A 118 -14.03 7.64 4.65
CA PHE A 118 -13.44 7.24 3.37
C PHE A 118 -14.13 6.01 2.78
N ASN A 119 -14.14 4.91 3.53
CA ASN A 119 -14.54 3.61 3.01
C ASN A 119 -16.05 3.46 2.79
N LYS A 120 -16.89 4.15 3.58
CA LYS A 120 -18.34 3.92 3.59
C LYS A 120 -19.15 5.14 3.15
N ARG A 121 -18.59 6.34 3.29
CA ARG A 121 -19.26 7.58 2.86
C ARG A 121 -18.66 8.19 1.60
N GLY A 122 -17.45 7.76 1.19
CA GLY A 122 -16.72 8.32 0.05
C GLY A 122 -16.28 9.80 0.27
N ASP A 123 -16.30 10.27 1.51
CA ASP A 123 -15.89 11.65 1.85
C ASP A 123 -14.38 11.68 2.18
N ALA A 124 -13.57 11.66 1.13
CA ALA A 124 -12.12 11.71 1.25
C ALA A 124 -11.61 12.98 1.97
N LYS A 125 -12.30 14.14 1.79
CA LYS A 125 -11.88 15.39 2.41
C LYS A 125 -12.11 15.39 3.92
N ALA A 126 -13.26 14.89 4.37
CA ALA A 126 -13.54 14.74 5.78
C ALA A 126 -12.61 13.69 6.41
N ALA A 127 -12.39 12.56 5.73
CA ALA A 127 -11.48 11.51 6.18
C ALA A 127 -10.06 12.02 6.41
N VAL A 128 -9.51 12.81 5.48
CA VAL A 128 -8.18 13.43 5.64
C VAL A 128 -8.13 14.31 6.89
N ARG A 129 -9.11 15.20 7.09
CA ARG A 129 -9.14 16.10 8.26
C ARG A 129 -9.17 15.33 9.58
N GLU A 130 -10.02 14.29 9.66
CA GLU A 130 -10.14 13.49 10.87
C GLU A 130 -8.86 12.69 11.15
N LEU A 131 -8.19 12.18 10.11
CA LEU A 131 -6.96 11.42 10.27
C LEU A 131 -5.76 12.32 10.57
N GLU A 132 -5.67 13.52 9.99
CA GLU A 132 -4.71 14.55 10.36
C GLU A 132 -4.86 14.96 11.83
N LEU A 133 -6.11 15.13 12.31
CA LEU A 133 -6.39 15.43 13.70
C LEU A 133 -6.00 14.25 14.61
N ALA A 134 -6.33 13.02 14.23
CA ALA A 134 -5.92 11.83 14.99
C ALA A 134 -4.39 11.77 15.17
N TYR A 135 -3.63 12.04 14.11
CA TYR A 135 -2.18 12.07 14.17
C TYR A 135 -1.64 13.23 15.03
N SER A 136 -2.22 14.43 14.89
CA SER A 136 -1.81 15.59 15.70
C SER A 136 -2.07 15.44 17.21
N LEU A 137 -3.03 14.59 17.60
CA LEU A 137 -3.33 14.27 18.98
C LEU A 137 -2.38 13.23 19.58
N ASP A 138 -1.78 12.38 18.74
CA ASP A 138 -0.75 11.42 19.10
C ASP A 138 0.25 11.23 17.95
N GLU A 139 1.23 12.12 17.89
CA GLU A 139 2.29 12.09 16.87
C GLU A 139 3.27 10.92 17.03
N THR A 140 3.13 10.12 18.09
CA THR A 140 3.97 8.93 18.32
C THR A 140 3.39 7.67 17.63
N ASP A 141 2.14 7.72 17.17
CA ASP A 141 1.49 6.57 16.53
C ASP A 141 1.94 6.42 15.05
N SER A 142 2.99 5.63 14.84
CA SER A 142 3.52 5.30 13.51
C SER A 142 2.50 4.58 12.61
N ARG A 143 1.47 3.95 13.18
CA ARG A 143 0.39 3.33 12.41
C ARG A 143 -0.54 4.39 11.81
N VAL A 144 -0.93 5.38 12.60
CA VAL A 144 -1.76 6.49 12.12
C VAL A 144 -1.02 7.28 11.05
N LEU A 145 0.31 7.49 11.21
CA LEU A 145 1.15 8.12 10.20
C LEU A 145 1.14 7.33 8.87
N MET A 146 1.29 6.01 8.95
CA MET A 146 1.24 5.14 7.75
C MET A 146 -0.13 5.20 7.07
N GLU A 147 -1.20 5.15 7.84
CA GLU A 147 -2.58 5.25 7.32
C GLU A 147 -2.81 6.63 6.66
N LEU A 148 -2.29 7.70 7.24
CA LEU A 148 -2.39 9.06 6.71
C LEU A 148 -1.62 9.20 5.39
N ASP A 149 -0.40 8.66 5.28
CA ASP A 149 0.34 8.65 4.04
C ASP A 149 -0.36 7.85 2.94
N GLN A 150 -0.96 6.69 3.27
CA GLN A 150 -1.76 5.92 2.33
C GLN A 150 -3.00 6.70 1.85
N LEU A 151 -3.67 7.40 2.75
CA LEU A 151 -4.81 8.23 2.40
C LEU A 151 -4.40 9.41 1.51
N TYR A 152 -3.28 10.05 1.79
CA TYR A 152 -2.70 11.09 0.92
C TYR A 152 -2.43 10.57 -0.49
N LYS A 153 -1.85 9.38 -0.63
CA LYS A 153 -1.63 8.72 -1.91
C LYS A 153 -2.94 8.50 -2.67
N LYS A 154 -3.97 7.98 -2.00
CA LYS A 154 -5.30 7.76 -2.59
C LYS A 154 -6.00 9.06 -2.98
N CYS A 155 -5.72 10.15 -2.27
CA CYS A 155 -6.21 11.50 -2.58
C CYS A 155 -5.38 12.22 -3.65
N GLY A 156 -4.34 11.58 -4.22
CA GLY A 156 -3.53 12.13 -5.29
C GLY A 156 -2.47 13.15 -4.84
N ARG A 157 -2.07 13.17 -3.57
CA ARG A 157 -0.92 13.99 -3.14
C ARG A 157 0.35 13.52 -3.86
N GLY A 158 1.12 14.48 -4.37
CA GLY A 158 2.30 14.22 -5.18
C GLY A 158 3.47 13.63 -4.40
N VAL A 159 4.40 13.02 -5.14
CA VAL A 159 5.59 12.35 -4.60
C VAL A 159 6.39 13.25 -3.66
N LYS A 160 6.69 14.49 -4.07
CA LYS A 160 7.51 15.44 -3.28
C LYS A 160 6.85 15.86 -1.99
N GLU A 161 5.55 16.08 -2.00
CA GLU A 161 4.78 16.48 -0.82
C GLU A 161 4.74 15.34 0.20
N ARG A 162 4.48 14.12 -0.24
CA ARG A 162 4.48 12.94 0.62
C ARG A 162 5.89 12.61 1.14
N LEU A 163 6.92 12.76 0.30
CA LEU A 163 8.30 12.56 0.72
C LEU A 163 8.69 13.52 1.84
N ALA A 164 8.40 14.83 1.66
CA ALA A 164 8.66 15.83 2.67
C ALA A 164 7.92 15.54 3.99
N PHE A 165 6.67 15.10 3.90
CA PHE A 165 5.86 14.71 5.06
C PHE A 165 6.48 13.55 5.83
N LEU A 166 6.94 12.48 5.17
CA LEU A 166 7.60 11.36 5.84
C LEU A 166 8.98 11.72 6.39
N GLU A 167 9.69 12.66 5.75
CA GLU A 167 10.98 13.18 6.25
C GLU A 167 10.82 14.05 7.50
N GLU A 168 9.74 14.81 7.61
CA GLU A 168 9.40 15.59 8.80
C GLU A 168 9.14 14.68 10.01
N HIS A 169 8.57 13.49 9.77
CA HIS A 169 8.22 12.48 10.78
C HIS A 169 9.12 11.23 10.71
N MET A 170 10.44 11.43 10.53
CA MET A 170 11.38 10.33 10.25
C MET A 170 11.50 9.30 11.39
N GLU A 171 11.32 9.71 12.64
CA GLU A 171 11.35 8.81 13.78
C GLU A 171 10.24 7.76 13.63
N GLN A 172 9.00 8.19 13.47
CA GLN A 172 7.82 7.31 13.29
C GLN A 172 7.86 6.56 11.95
N THR A 173 8.36 7.22 10.89
CA THR A 173 8.56 6.57 9.58
C THR A 173 9.51 5.39 9.69
N SER A 174 10.51 5.48 10.57
CA SER A 174 11.49 4.41 10.79
C SER A 174 11.01 3.27 11.68
N ASP A 175 9.93 3.44 12.44
CA ASP A 175 9.42 2.40 13.34
C ASP A 175 8.83 1.19 12.62
N ARG A 176 8.31 1.39 11.40
CA ARG A 176 7.56 0.38 10.65
C ARG A 176 8.21 0.07 9.31
N ASP A 177 8.35 -1.21 9.00
CA ASP A 177 8.93 -1.64 7.72
C ASP A 177 8.02 -1.29 6.52
N ASP A 178 6.71 -1.36 6.68
CA ASP A 178 5.73 -1.03 5.64
C ASP A 178 5.75 0.48 5.28
N LEU A 179 5.89 1.36 6.27
CA LEU A 179 6.01 2.79 6.05
C LEU A 179 7.41 3.17 5.52
N TYR A 180 8.45 2.52 6.03
CA TYR A 180 9.82 2.77 5.58
C TYR A 180 10.05 2.35 4.13
N VAL A 181 9.44 1.26 3.66
CA VAL A 181 9.52 0.87 2.24
C VAL A 181 8.73 1.84 1.34
N GLU A 182 7.64 2.43 1.82
CA GLU A 182 6.95 3.49 1.08
C GLU A 182 7.83 4.75 0.97
N TYR A 183 8.55 5.13 2.04
CA TYR A 183 9.55 6.20 1.99
C TYR A 183 10.65 5.92 0.95
N ILE A 184 11.21 4.69 0.93
CA ILE A 184 12.18 4.28 -0.10
C ILE A 184 11.55 4.37 -1.50
N THR A 185 10.28 3.98 -1.64
CA THR A 185 9.54 4.06 -2.90
C THR A 185 9.42 5.52 -3.37
N LEU A 186 9.11 6.45 -2.46
CA LEU A 186 9.04 7.88 -2.78
C LEU A 186 10.40 8.46 -3.17
N LEU A 187 11.49 8.06 -2.52
CA LEU A 187 12.85 8.43 -2.93
C LEU A 187 13.16 7.96 -4.36
N ASN A 188 12.80 6.72 -4.69
CA ASN A 188 12.94 6.19 -6.03
C ASN A 188 12.08 6.96 -7.04
N LEU A 189 10.87 7.33 -6.69
CA LEU A 189 9.97 8.12 -7.53
C LEU A 189 10.46 9.56 -7.72
N ASP A 190 11.18 10.12 -6.75
CA ASP A 190 11.81 11.46 -6.82
C ASP A 190 13.19 11.43 -7.50
N GLY A 191 13.66 10.27 -8.00
CA GLY A 191 14.96 10.14 -8.68
C GLY A 191 16.16 10.02 -7.73
N GLN A 192 15.96 9.89 -6.42
CA GLN A 192 17.02 9.75 -5.42
C GLN A 192 17.50 8.29 -5.27
N TYR A 193 17.78 7.62 -6.40
CA TYR A 193 18.04 6.16 -6.45
C TYR A 193 19.19 5.71 -5.57
N ARG A 194 20.28 6.48 -5.51
CA ARG A 194 21.44 6.15 -4.66
C ARG A 194 21.05 6.15 -3.20
N ARG A 195 20.36 7.20 -2.75
CA ARG A 195 19.88 7.31 -1.37
C ARG A 195 18.89 6.18 -1.03
N ALA A 196 17.96 5.88 -1.92
CA ALA A 196 17.02 4.77 -1.77
C ALA A 196 17.75 3.44 -1.60
N LEU A 197 18.75 3.16 -2.44
CA LEU A 197 19.56 1.94 -2.36
C LEU A 197 20.33 1.85 -1.05
N ASP A 198 21.01 2.94 -0.65
CA ASP A 198 21.83 2.95 0.56
C ASP A 198 20.97 2.74 1.81
N LEU A 199 19.80 3.35 1.91
CA LEU A 199 18.84 3.15 2.98
C LEU A 199 18.27 1.72 3.01
N THR A 200 17.97 1.16 1.84
CA THR A 200 17.51 -0.24 1.72
C THR A 200 18.56 -1.21 2.24
N LEU A 201 19.84 -0.95 1.97
CA LEU A 201 20.95 -1.82 2.41
C LEU A 201 21.32 -1.62 3.89
N ALA A 202 21.07 -0.45 4.44
CA ALA A 202 21.39 -0.14 5.83
C ALA A 202 20.40 -0.72 6.85
N ARG A 203 19.17 -1.06 6.43
CA ARG A 203 18.11 -1.56 7.29
C ARG A 203 17.95 -3.07 7.17
N LYS A 204 17.70 -3.74 8.30
CA LYS A 204 17.22 -5.12 8.32
C LYS A 204 15.69 -5.10 8.32
N PHE A 205 15.10 -5.62 7.26
CA PHE A 205 13.64 -5.73 7.13
C PHE A 205 13.12 -7.07 7.65
N HIS A 206 11.85 -7.09 8.05
CA HIS A 206 11.13 -8.27 8.48
C HIS A 206 9.96 -8.51 7.52
N PRO A 207 9.75 -9.75 7.06
CA PRO A 207 8.59 -10.07 6.23
C PRO A 207 7.28 -9.79 6.97
N TRP A 208 6.31 -9.23 6.27
CA TRP A 208 4.95 -9.06 6.79
C TRP A 208 3.93 -9.44 5.71
N GLU A 209 2.75 -9.88 6.13
CA GLU A 209 1.67 -10.24 5.23
C GLU A 209 1.20 -9.01 4.42
N GLY A 210 1.10 -9.17 3.10
CA GLY A 210 0.80 -8.09 2.14
C GLY A 210 1.99 -7.18 1.82
N GLY A 211 3.19 -7.54 2.29
CA GLY A 211 4.46 -6.86 1.99
C GLY A 211 5.37 -7.61 1.02
N GLU A 212 4.97 -8.81 0.61
CA GLU A 212 5.76 -9.71 -0.22
C GLU A 212 6.26 -9.01 -1.49
N GLY A 213 7.54 -9.13 -1.74
CA GLY A 213 8.20 -8.57 -2.92
C GLY A 213 8.41 -7.05 -2.91
N LYS A 214 7.81 -6.28 -1.97
CA LYS A 214 7.90 -4.81 -1.99
C LYS A 214 9.32 -4.31 -1.80
N ILE A 215 10.06 -4.87 -0.86
CA ILE A 215 11.43 -4.45 -0.59
C ILE A 215 12.39 -4.88 -1.70
N PRO A 216 12.41 -6.15 -2.15
CA PRO A 216 13.21 -6.55 -3.30
C PRO A 216 12.90 -5.73 -4.57
N LYS A 217 11.63 -5.38 -4.80
CA LYS A 217 11.23 -4.54 -5.93
C LYS A 217 11.94 -3.17 -5.88
N GLN A 218 11.99 -2.51 -4.72
CA GLN A 218 12.66 -1.21 -4.60
C GLN A 218 14.18 -1.32 -4.70
N TYR A 219 14.77 -2.39 -4.17
CA TYR A 219 16.20 -2.69 -4.35
C TYR A 219 16.58 -2.85 -5.82
N ILE A 220 15.85 -3.68 -6.56
CA ILE A 220 16.06 -3.91 -7.99
C ILE A 220 15.82 -2.61 -8.78
N PHE A 221 14.73 -1.91 -8.47
CA PHE A 221 14.41 -0.65 -9.14
C PHE A 221 15.54 0.36 -9.00
N SER A 222 16.07 0.58 -7.79
CA SER A 222 17.19 1.51 -7.56
C SER A 222 18.43 1.11 -8.38
N LEU A 223 18.79 -0.18 -8.41
CA LEU A 223 19.94 -0.66 -9.18
C LEU A 223 19.75 -0.47 -10.69
N VAL A 224 18.56 -0.78 -11.21
CA VAL A 224 18.26 -0.61 -12.64
C VAL A 224 18.28 0.87 -13.03
N GLN A 225 17.69 1.76 -12.22
CA GLN A 225 17.70 3.19 -12.52
C GLN A 225 19.12 3.78 -12.45
N LEU A 226 19.93 3.41 -11.48
CA LEU A 226 21.33 3.81 -11.41
C LEU A 226 22.15 3.29 -12.62
N ALA A 227 21.86 2.08 -13.09
CA ALA A 227 22.50 1.55 -14.31
C ALA A 227 22.06 2.34 -15.56
N ARG A 228 20.79 2.72 -15.65
CA ARG A 228 20.30 3.58 -16.74
C ARG A 228 20.96 4.97 -16.72
N GLU A 229 21.10 5.59 -15.55
CA GLU A 229 21.86 6.84 -15.40
C GLU A 229 23.33 6.69 -15.85
N ALA A 230 23.98 5.56 -15.50
CA ALA A 230 25.34 5.27 -15.92
C ALA A 230 25.42 5.13 -17.46
N LEU A 231 24.47 4.44 -18.09
CA LEU A 231 24.38 4.34 -19.56
C LEU A 231 24.16 5.72 -20.22
N GLN A 232 23.32 6.59 -19.64
CA GLN A 232 23.11 7.95 -20.14
C GLN A 232 24.39 8.81 -20.05
N LYS A 233 25.24 8.56 -19.06
CA LYS A 233 26.54 9.20 -18.85
C LYS A 233 27.68 8.55 -19.64
N ASP A 234 27.38 7.59 -20.53
CA ASP A 234 28.33 6.80 -21.29
C ASP A 234 29.35 6.00 -20.40
N ASP A 235 28.85 5.50 -19.25
CA ASP A 235 29.60 4.63 -18.35
C ASP A 235 28.99 3.21 -18.33
N PRO A 236 29.18 2.41 -19.38
CA PRO A 236 28.64 1.06 -19.47
C PRO A 236 29.30 0.07 -18.46
N GLN A 237 30.51 0.36 -17.97
CA GLN A 237 31.18 -0.46 -16.97
C GLN A 237 30.43 -0.41 -15.64
N THR A 238 30.09 0.77 -15.15
CA THR A 238 29.29 0.94 -13.94
C THR A 238 27.89 0.32 -14.11
N ALA A 239 27.27 0.50 -15.29
CA ALA A 239 25.98 -0.10 -15.60
C ALA A 239 26.03 -1.64 -15.52
N GLU A 240 27.07 -2.27 -16.15
CA GLU A 240 27.26 -3.72 -16.09
C GLU A 240 27.37 -4.22 -14.63
N GLN A 241 28.15 -3.54 -13.79
CA GLN A 241 28.33 -3.92 -12.38
C GLN A 241 27.01 -3.87 -11.59
N LEU A 242 26.24 -2.80 -11.76
CA LEU A 242 24.94 -2.61 -11.08
C LEU A 242 23.92 -3.66 -11.52
N LEU A 243 23.86 -3.98 -12.82
CA LEU A 243 22.93 -4.96 -13.37
C LEU A 243 23.32 -6.40 -13.04
N VAL A 244 24.61 -6.73 -13.00
CA VAL A 244 25.09 -8.02 -12.50
C VAL A 244 24.70 -8.18 -11.03
N ARG A 245 24.80 -7.12 -10.22
CA ARG A 245 24.34 -7.12 -8.84
C ARG A 245 22.83 -7.31 -8.73
N ALA A 246 22.04 -6.67 -9.58
CA ALA A 246 20.58 -6.82 -9.63
C ALA A 246 20.17 -8.26 -10.00
N ALA A 247 20.88 -8.89 -10.95
CA ALA A 247 20.63 -10.27 -11.35
C ALA A 247 21.09 -11.31 -10.31
N GLY A 248 21.90 -10.91 -9.34
CA GLY A 248 22.45 -11.78 -8.30
C GLY A 248 21.43 -12.17 -7.21
N SER A 249 21.93 -12.82 -6.16
CA SER A 249 21.13 -13.11 -4.97
C SER A 249 20.82 -11.83 -4.20
N TYR A 250 19.65 -11.79 -3.58
CA TYR A 250 19.27 -10.64 -2.75
C TYR A 250 20.09 -10.60 -1.45
N PRO A 251 20.49 -9.42 -0.98
CA PRO A 251 21.09 -9.26 0.33
C PRO A 251 20.18 -9.78 1.44
N TYR A 252 20.75 -10.45 2.43
CA TYR A 252 19.99 -11.08 3.52
C TYR A 252 19.14 -10.10 4.33
N ASN A 253 19.58 -8.85 4.42
CA ASN A 253 18.89 -7.80 5.17
C ASN A 253 17.54 -7.37 4.56
N LEU A 254 17.25 -7.74 3.31
CA LEU A 254 15.95 -7.47 2.68
C LEU A 254 14.80 -8.30 3.29
N GLY A 255 15.12 -9.34 4.07
CA GLY A 255 14.13 -10.20 4.72
C GLY A 255 13.49 -11.24 3.79
N GLU A 256 13.72 -11.14 2.48
CA GLU A 256 13.17 -12.03 1.47
C GLU A 256 14.27 -12.50 0.53
N GLY A 257 14.20 -13.77 0.13
CA GLY A 257 15.06 -14.35 -0.89
C GLY A 257 14.51 -14.16 -2.30
N LYS A 258 15.37 -14.31 -3.29
CA LYS A 258 14.96 -14.33 -4.69
C LYS A 258 14.20 -15.61 -4.99
N LEU A 259 12.99 -15.48 -5.49
CA LEU A 259 12.15 -16.63 -5.86
C LEU A 259 12.69 -17.34 -7.11
N TYR A 260 12.47 -18.65 -7.17
CA TYR A 260 12.71 -19.40 -8.40
C TYR A 260 11.72 -18.91 -9.47
N GLY A 261 12.25 -18.56 -10.64
CA GLY A 261 11.43 -18.00 -11.73
C GLY A 261 11.15 -16.49 -11.61
N ALA A 262 11.86 -15.77 -10.73
CA ALA A 262 11.75 -14.31 -10.66
C ALA A 262 11.96 -13.68 -12.05
N GLN A 263 11.08 -12.74 -12.39
CA GLN A 263 11.08 -12.07 -13.69
C GLN A 263 12.22 -11.05 -13.76
N GLU A 264 13.15 -11.25 -14.68
CA GLU A 264 14.39 -10.46 -14.78
C GLU A 264 14.61 -9.87 -16.19
N ASN A 265 13.58 -9.87 -17.03
CA ASN A 265 13.67 -9.43 -18.42
C ASN A 265 14.26 -8.01 -18.54
N GLN A 266 13.82 -7.08 -17.67
CA GLN A 266 14.35 -5.73 -17.61
C GLN A 266 15.86 -5.70 -17.30
N ILE A 267 16.30 -6.48 -16.33
CA ILE A 267 17.70 -6.53 -15.90
C ILE A 267 18.58 -7.01 -17.05
N TYR A 268 18.22 -8.13 -17.68
CA TYR A 268 19.00 -8.70 -18.79
C TYR A 268 18.94 -7.83 -20.06
N TYR A 269 17.84 -7.14 -20.30
CA TYR A 269 17.77 -6.19 -21.41
C TYR A 269 18.80 -5.06 -21.25
N TYR A 270 18.84 -4.40 -20.11
CA TYR A 270 19.83 -3.33 -19.89
C TYR A 270 21.27 -3.86 -19.75
N LEU A 271 21.45 -5.07 -19.23
CA LEU A 271 22.75 -5.73 -19.19
C LEU A 271 23.26 -6.02 -20.61
N GLY A 272 22.38 -6.44 -21.52
CA GLY A 272 22.68 -6.58 -22.94
C GLY A 272 23.14 -5.25 -23.56
N ILE A 273 22.42 -4.16 -23.27
CA ILE A 273 22.81 -2.80 -23.75
C ILE A 273 24.18 -2.38 -23.20
N ALA A 274 24.45 -2.61 -21.92
CA ALA A 274 25.75 -2.28 -21.31
C ALA A 274 26.88 -3.07 -21.97
N LYS A 275 26.70 -4.36 -22.21
CA LYS A 275 27.69 -5.23 -22.87
C LYS A 275 27.88 -4.88 -24.35
N GLU A 276 26.79 -4.52 -25.06
CA GLU A 276 26.85 -4.04 -26.43
C GLU A 276 27.75 -2.78 -26.55
N ARG A 277 27.57 -1.80 -25.64
CA ARG A 277 28.40 -0.59 -25.57
C ARG A 277 29.86 -0.86 -25.18
N LEU A 278 30.12 -1.96 -24.47
CA LEU A 278 31.46 -2.43 -24.14
C LEU A 278 32.12 -3.23 -25.27
N GLY A 279 31.46 -3.41 -26.40
CA GLY A 279 31.95 -4.21 -27.52
C GLY A 279 31.89 -5.72 -27.30
N LYS A 280 31.23 -6.20 -26.23
CA LYS A 280 31.07 -7.60 -25.85
C LYS A 280 29.84 -8.21 -26.56
N LYS A 281 29.85 -8.25 -27.88
CA LYS A 281 28.65 -8.57 -28.69
C LYS A 281 28.03 -9.92 -28.35
N GLU A 282 28.82 -11.00 -28.27
CA GLU A 282 28.31 -12.34 -27.99
C GLU A 282 27.65 -12.43 -26.59
N GLU A 283 28.24 -11.74 -25.60
CA GLU A 283 27.66 -11.66 -24.27
C GLU A 283 26.39 -10.79 -24.23
N ALA A 284 26.33 -9.73 -25.05
CA ALA A 284 25.14 -8.88 -25.20
C ALA A 284 23.99 -9.68 -25.82
N ASP A 285 24.25 -10.41 -26.91
CA ASP A 285 23.26 -11.27 -27.58
C ASP A 285 22.72 -12.34 -26.61
N ALA A 286 23.59 -12.97 -25.80
CA ALA A 286 23.17 -13.94 -24.77
C ALA A 286 22.26 -13.29 -23.69
N CYS A 287 22.51 -12.02 -23.33
CA CYS A 287 21.65 -11.30 -22.43
C CYS A 287 20.28 -10.97 -23.05
N PHE A 288 20.24 -10.55 -24.31
CA PHE A 288 19.00 -10.30 -25.03
C PHE A 288 18.19 -11.59 -25.23
N GLU A 289 18.83 -12.72 -25.55
CA GLU A 289 18.14 -14.02 -25.59
C GLU A 289 17.50 -14.35 -24.25
N LYS A 290 18.20 -14.16 -23.13
CA LYS A 290 17.64 -14.37 -21.81
C LYS A 290 16.50 -13.39 -21.50
N ALA A 291 16.63 -12.12 -21.88
CA ALA A 291 15.59 -11.13 -21.72
C ALA A 291 14.34 -11.41 -22.55
N SER A 292 14.46 -12.11 -23.68
CA SER A 292 13.35 -12.42 -24.60
C SER A 292 12.48 -13.60 -24.15
N THR A 293 12.88 -14.33 -23.10
CA THR A 293 12.21 -15.56 -22.63
C THR A 293 11.39 -15.33 -21.37
N GLY A 294 10.47 -16.26 -21.06
CA GLY A 294 9.65 -16.23 -19.86
C GLY A 294 8.16 -16.19 -20.14
N ILE A 295 7.35 -15.85 -19.14
CA ILE A 295 5.90 -15.72 -19.26
C ILE A 295 5.60 -14.51 -20.14
N SER A 296 4.88 -14.73 -21.24
CA SER A 296 4.56 -13.69 -22.23
C SER A 296 3.07 -13.40 -22.38
N GLU A 297 2.22 -14.08 -21.60
CA GLU A 297 0.78 -13.82 -21.62
C GLU A 297 0.45 -12.70 -20.61
N PRO A 298 -0.19 -11.60 -21.06
CA PRO A 298 -0.68 -10.58 -20.15
C PRO A 298 -1.78 -11.13 -19.25
N VAL A 299 -1.80 -10.69 -18.01
CA VAL A 299 -2.81 -11.05 -16.99
C VAL A 299 -3.29 -9.80 -16.26
N GLY A 300 -4.42 -9.88 -15.55
CA GLY A 300 -4.85 -8.84 -14.64
C GLY A 300 -3.88 -8.75 -13.45
N ALA A 301 -3.41 -7.55 -13.08
CA ALA A 301 -2.48 -7.37 -11.96
C ALA A 301 -3.22 -7.40 -10.62
N MET A 302 -3.74 -8.57 -10.24
CA MET A 302 -4.52 -8.75 -9.01
C MET A 302 -3.66 -9.24 -7.85
N TYR A 303 -2.60 -10.01 -8.13
CA TYR A 303 -1.75 -10.66 -7.15
C TYR A 303 -0.29 -10.23 -7.28
N TYR A 304 0.47 -10.32 -6.20
CA TYR A 304 1.88 -9.88 -6.16
C TYR A 304 2.81 -10.69 -7.07
N ASN A 305 2.41 -11.91 -7.43
CA ASN A 305 3.16 -12.83 -8.30
C ASN A 305 2.68 -12.83 -9.76
N ASP A 306 1.69 -12.01 -10.09
CA ASP A 306 1.26 -11.85 -11.47
C ASP A 306 2.39 -11.27 -12.33
N GLN A 307 2.40 -11.65 -13.62
CA GLN A 307 3.41 -11.17 -14.57
C GLN A 307 3.33 -9.64 -14.73
N PRO A 308 4.36 -8.88 -14.32
CA PRO A 308 4.37 -7.45 -14.57
C PRO A 308 4.41 -7.17 -16.08
N PRO A 309 3.52 -6.33 -16.63
CA PRO A 309 3.45 -6.11 -18.08
C PRO A 309 4.71 -5.52 -18.67
N GLU A 310 5.50 -4.77 -17.90
CA GLU A 310 6.79 -4.26 -18.34
C GLU A 310 7.79 -5.38 -18.64
N MET A 311 7.70 -6.54 -18.00
CA MET A 311 8.57 -7.68 -18.30
C MET A 311 8.25 -8.25 -19.70
N ILE A 312 6.98 -8.27 -20.09
CA ILE A 312 6.56 -8.66 -21.43
C ILE A 312 7.06 -7.65 -22.46
N TYR A 313 6.98 -6.34 -22.15
CA TYR A 313 7.56 -5.31 -23.02
C TYR A 313 9.05 -5.54 -23.25
N TYR A 314 9.83 -5.83 -22.19
CA TYR A 314 11.26 -6.09 -22.35
C TYR A 314 11.58 -7.37 -23.14
N GLN A 315 10.70 -8.36 -23.16
CA GLN A 315 10.83 -9.50 -24.07
C GLN A 315 10.77 -9.04 -25.54
N GLY A 316 9.77 -8.22 -25.89
CA GLY A 316 9.67 -7.64 -27.23
C GLY A 316 10.84 -6.74 -27.59
N ALA A 317 11.29 -5.89 -26.68
CA ALA A 317 12.44 -5.01 -26.88
C ALA A 317 13.75 -5.81 -27.11
N ALA A 318 13.93 -6.92 -26.37
CA ALA A 318 15.08 -7.81 -26.55
C ALA A 318 15.03 -8.55 -27.89
N LEU A 319 13.86 -9.04 -28.30
CA LEU A 319 13.66 -9.64 -29.64
C LEU A 319 14.02 -8.66 -30.76
N ALA A 320 13.63 -7.39 -30.62
CA ALA A 320 14.01 -6.35 -31.59
C ALA A 320 15.53 -6.14 -31.66
N LYS A 321 16.23 -6.17 -30.52
CA LYS A 321 17.71 -6.11 -30.45
C LYS A 321 18.39 -7.29 -31.15
N LEU A 322 17.78 -8.47 -31.11
CA LEU A 322 18.22 -9.68 -31.79
C LEU A 322 17.87 -9.72 -33.29
N GLY A 323 17.20 -8.67 -33.82
CA GLY A 323 16.74 -8.62 -35.20
C GLY A 323 15.48 -9.47 -35.50
N ARG A 324 14.82 -10.01 -34.46
CA ARG A 324 13.60 -10.82 -34.55
C ARG A 324 12.36 -9.92 -34.55
N THR A 325 12.26 -9.04 -35.56
CA THR A 325 11.30 -7.95 -35.61
C THR A 325 9.84 -8.41 -35.59
N GLU A 326 9.50 -9.45 -36.34
CA GLU A 326 8.13 -9.97 -36.42
C GLU A 326 7.66 -10.52 -35.05
N GLU A 327 8.56 -11.19 -34.32
CA GLU A 327 8.28 -11.71 -32.99
C GLU A 327 8.13 -10.58 -31.97
N ALA A 328 8.97 -9.55 -32.05
CA ALA A 328 8.87 -8.35 -31.23
C ALA A 328 7.53 -7.63 -31.43
N GLU A 329 7.11 -7.43 -32.68
CA GLU A 329 5.80 -6.85 -33.01
C GLU A 329 4.63 -7.67 -32.46
N ALA A 330 4.71 -9.01 -32.53
CA ALA A 330 3.69 -9.89 -31.98
C ALA A 330 3.57 -9.74 -30.45
N VAL A 331 4.67 -9.55 -29.74
CA VAL A 331 4.67 -9.30 -28.28
C VAL A 331 4.01 -7.95 -27.95
N PHE A 332 4.36 -6.88 -28.66
CA PHE A 332 3.76 -5.56 -28.45
C PHE A 332 2.26 -5.55 -28.78
N GLU A 333 1.87 -6.23 -29.85
CA GLU A 333 0.47 -6.35 -30.25
C GLU A 333 -0.37 -7.13 -29.21
N LYS A 334 0.24 -8.11 -28.54
CA LYS A 334 -0.40 -8.87 -27.47
C LYS A 334 -0.76 -7.95 -26.29
N LEU A 335 0.14 -7.05 -25.85
CA LEU A 335 -0.14 -6.06 -24.83
C LEU A 335 -1.26 -5.10 -25.23
N ILE A 336 -1.23 -4.61 -26.50
CA ILE A 336 -2.28 -3.72 -27.01
C ILE A 336 -3.64 -4.41 -27.02
N ARG A 337 -3.72 -5.62 -27.55
CA ARG A 337 -4.98 -6.38 -27.61
C ARG A 337 -5.56 -6.66 -26.23
N TYR A 338 -4.71 -7.04 -25.29
CA TYR A 338 -5.15 -7.27 -23.91
C TYR A 338 -5.71 -5.98 -23.29
N GLY A 339 -4.98 -4.87 -23.35
CA GLY A 339 -5.42 -3.60 -22.79
C GLY A 339 -6.73 -3.09 -23.39
N GLN A 340 -6.94 -3.30 -24.72
CA GLN A 340 -8.20 -2.93 -25.39
C GLN A 340 -9.36 -3.83 -24.99
N ALA A 341 -9.12 -5.15 -24.87
CA ALA A 341 -10.17 -6.12 -24.61
C ALA A 341 -10.68 -6.07 -23.16
N HIS A 342 -9.81 -5.77 -22.20
CA HIS A 342 -10.07 -5.92 -20.76
C HIS A 342 -10.25 -4.60 -19.99
N MET A 343 -10.21 -3.45 -20.66
CA MET A 343 -10.27 -2.14 -20.00
C MET A 343 -11.57 -1.89 -19.23
N GLU A 344 -12.67 -2.41 -19.72
CA GLU A 344 -14.01 -2.21 -19.15
C GLU A 344 -14.53 -3.48 -18.42
N ASP A 345 -13.66 -4.45 -18.15
CA ASP A 345 -14.04 -5.64 -17.40
C ASP A 345 -14.43 -5.30 -15.96
N GLU A 346 -15.51 -5.91 -15.47
CA GLU A 346 -15.87 -5.86 -14.05
C GLU A 346 -14.95 -6.81 -13.26
N VAL A 347 -14.07 -6.26 -12.48
CA VAL A 347 -13.06 -7.01 -11.73
C VAL A 347 -13.59 -7.41 -10.36
N ARG A 348 -13.48 -8.69 -10.04
CA ARG A 348 -13.78 -9.25 -8.72
C ARG A 348 -12.58 -10.04 -8.21
N ILE A 349 -12.23 -9.88 -6.94
CA ILE A 349 -11.18 -10.67 -6.30
C ILE A 349 -11.78 -12.02 -5.89
N ASP A 350 -11.08 -13.10 -6.21
CA ASP A 350 -11.35 -14.41 -5.64
C ASP A 350 -10.69 -14.50 -4.24
N TYR A 351 -11.52 -14.53 -3.20
CA TYR A 351 -11.10 -14.56 -1.81
C TYR A 351 -10.28 -15.80 -1.41
N PHE A 352 -10.30 -16.86 -2.20
CA PHE A 352 -9.46 -18.04 -1.93
C PHE A 352 -8.01 -17.90 -2.37
N ALA A 353 -7.70 -16.88 -3.15
CA ALA A 353 -6.38 -16.69 -3.75
C ALA A 353 -5.54 -15.59 -3.07
N VAL A 354 -6.11 -14.80 -2.17
CA VAL A 354 -5.42 -13.70 -1.47
C VAL A 354 -5.71 -13.70 0.02
N SER A 355 -4.69 -13.32 0.76
CA SER A 355 -4.83 -12.92 2.16
C SER A 355 -5.82 -11.77 2.25
N LEU A 356 -6.92 -12.04 2.80
CA LEU A 356 -8.08 -11.26 3.24
C LEU A 356 -8.12 -9.77 2.83
N PRO A 357 -9.10 -9.38 1.98
CA PRO A 357 -9.40 -7.97 1.69
C PRO A 357 -9.72 -7.15 2.96
N ASP A 358 -10.16 -7.80 4.03
CA ASP A 358 -10.42 -7.16 5.32
C ASP A 358 -9.17 -6.59 6.00
N LEU A 359 -7.96 -6.92 5.51
CA LEU A 359 -6.71 -6.30 5.95
C LEU A 359 -6.40 -4.98 5.24
N LEU A 360 -7.11 -4.63 4.17
CA LEU A 360 -6.97 -3.33 3.54
C LEU A 360 -7.60 -2.26 4.43
N ILE A 361 -6.79 -1.30 4.84
CA ILE A 361 -7.23 -0.17 5.67
C ILE A 361 -8.22 0.72 4.90
N PHE A 362 -7.89 0.98 3.63
CA PHE A 362 -8.74 1.72 2.71
C PHE A 362 -9.18 0.83 1.56
N GLU A 363 -10.47 0.85 1.27
CA GLU A 363 -11.06 0.11 0.14
C GLU A 363 -10.42 0.55 -1.19
N GLU A 364 -10.27 -0.41 -2.11
CA GLU A 364 -9.77 -0.16 -3.45
C GLU A 364 -10.90 -0.28 -4.49
N ASP A 365 -10.93 0.66 -5.42
CA ASP A 365 -11.73 0.53 -6.63
C ASP A 365 -10.97 -0.36 -7.63
N LEU A 366 -11.36 -1.64 -7.68
CA LEU A 366 -10.73 -2.65 -8.52
C LEU A 366 -10.91 -2.36 -10.01
N ASN A 367 -12.05 -1.78 -10.40
CA ASN A 367 -12.30 -1.43 -11.81
C ASN A 367 -11.37 -0.28 -12.23
N ARG A 368 -11.18 0.72 -11.36
CA ARG A 368 -10.20 1.77 -11.58
C ARG A 368 -8.77 1.22 -11.66
N LYS A 369 -8.41 0.28 -10.79
CA LYS A 369 -7.09 -0.38 -10.81
C LYS A 369 -6.87 -1.15 -12.12
N ASN A 370 -7.88 -1.90 -12.56
CA ASN A 370 -7.86 -2.58 -13.85
C ASN A 370 -7.69 -1.60 -15.02
N LYS A 371 -8.43 -0.50 -15.02
CA LYS A 371 -8.31 0.53 -16.06
C LYS A 371 -6.91 1.12 -16.14
N ILE A 372 -6.29 1.46 -14.99
CA ILE A 372 -4.90 1.92 -14.92
C ILE A 372 -3.95 0.88 -15.51
N HIS A 373 -4.13 -0.38 -15.16
CA HIS A 373 -3.32 -1.49 -15.64
C HIS A 373 -3.45 -1.69 -17.16
N CYS A 374 -4.66 -1.67 -17.70
CA CYS A 374 -4.90 -1.79 -19.14
C CYS A 374 -4.33 -0.58 -19.91
N LEU A 375 -4.48 0.64 -19.40
CA LEU A 375 -3.87 1.83 -19.98
C LEU A 375 -2.33 1.74 -19.98
N PHE A 376 -1.75 1.20 -18.91
CA PHE A 376 -0.31 0.97 -18.83
C PHE A 376 0.16 -0.05 -19.86
N MET A 377 -0.57 -1.17 -20.04
CA MET A 377 -0.27 -2.15 -21.09
C MET A 377 -0.35 -1.54 -22.50
N LEU A 378 -1.38 -0.72 -22.76
CA LEU A 378 -1.47 0.01 -24.03
C LEU A 378 -0.25 0.91 -24.24
N GLY A 379 0.15 1.67 -23.22
CA GLY A 379 1.35 2.48 -23.25
C GLY A 379 2.59 1.67 -23.60
N LEU A 380 2.80 0.53 -22.94
CA LEU A 380 3.94 -0.36 -23.20
C LEU A 380 3.91 -0.97 -24.60
N GLY A 381 2.75 -1.44 -25.05
CA GLY A 381 2.60 -2.01 -26.40
C GLY A 381 2.88 -0.97 -27.48
N TYR A 382 2.34 0.25 -27.35
CA TYR A 382 2.62 1.34 -28.28
C TYR A 382 4.05 1.88 -28.17
N LEU A 383 4.71 1.78 -27.02
CA LEU A 383 6.12 2.17 -26.88
C LEU A 383 7.03 1.41 -27.85
N GLY A 384 6.71 0.16 -28.17
CA GLY A 384 7.40 -0.61 -29.19
C GLY A 384 7.06 -0.22 -30.64
N LYS A 385 5.97 0.52 -30.90
CA LYS A 385 5.41 0.78 -32.24
C LYS A 385 5.26 2.28 -32.57
N ASP A 386 4.68 3.06 -31.65
CA ASP A 386 4.30 4.46 -31.84
C ASP A 386 4.48 5.22 -30.52
N ARG A 387 5.57 5.97 -30.42
CA ARG A 387 5.93 6.70 -29.21
C ARG A 387 4.90 7.75 -28.80
N ALA A 388 4.31 8.45 -29.76
CA ALA A 388 3.34 9.51 -29.43
C ALA A 388 2.10 8.93 -28.74
N LYS A 389 1.59 7.81 -29.25
CA LYS A 389 0.48 7.09 -28.62
C LYS A 389 0.87 6.52 -27.26
N ALA A 390 2.08 6.00 -27.10
CA ALA A 390 2.56 5.52 -25.81
C ALA A 390 2.53 6.63 -24.76
N ASP A 391 3.05 7.81 -25.09
CA ASP A 391 3.08 8.96 -24.20
C ASP A 391 1.67 9.43 -23.80
N GLU A 392 0.67 9.37 -24.71
CA GLU A 392 -0.73 9.66 -24.42
C GLU A 392 -1.32 8.69 -23.37
N TYR A 393 -1.04 7.38 -23.48
CA TYR A 393 -1.51 6.40 -22.52
C TYR A 393 -0.81 6.53 -21.17
N PHE A 394 0.51 6.75 -21.16
CA PHE A 394 1.23 6.97 -19.91
C PHE A 394 0.78 8.26 -19.19
N ALA A 395 0.45 9.31 -19.93
CA ALA A 395 -0.14 10.51 -19.35
C ALA A 395 -1.50 10.23 -18.67
N GLN A 396 -2.34 9.37 -19.28
CA GLN A 396 -3.60 8.96 -18.68
C GLN A 396 -3.36 8.14 -17.38
N VAL A 397 -2.39 7.23 -17.40
CA VAL A 397 -1.99 6.48 -16.19
C VAL A 397 -1.54 7.44 -15.09
N ALA A 398 -0.65 8.38 -15.39
CA ALA A 398 -0.14 9.36 -14.42
C ALA A 398 -1.25 10.29 -13.85
N ALA A 399 -2.25 10.62 -14.66
CA ALA A 399 -3.41 11.39 -14.21
C ALA A 399 -4.32 10.61 -13.25
N MET A 400 -4.37 9.28 -13.38
CA MET A 400 -5.13 8.41 -12.49
C MET A 400 -4.33 7.95 -11.27
N ASP A 401 -3.02 7.76 -11.42
CA ASP A 401 -2.08 7.37 -10.35
C ASP A 401 -0.76 8.12 -10.53
N CYS A 402 -0.62 9.23 -9.81
CA CYS A 402 0.57 10.08 -9.84
C CYS A 402 1.83 9.41 -9.24
N CYS A 403 1.69 8.23 -8.64
CA CYS A 403 2.77 7.42 -8.07
C CYS A 403 3.01 6.11 -8.82
N HIS A 404 2.43 5.96 -10.02
CA HIS A 404 2.59 4.74 -10.82
C HIS A 404 4.02 4.58 -11.34
N GLN A 405 4.82 3.79 -10.62
CA GLN A 405 6.28 3.67 -10.84
C GLN A 405 6.64 3.29 -12.28
N GLY A 406 5.91 2.32 -12.88
CA GLY A 406 6.15 1.89 -14.27
C GLY A 406 5.94 3.01 -15.30
N ALA A 407 4.86 3.81 -15.15
CA ALA A 407 4.52 4.86 -16.11
C ALA A 407 5.44 6.09 -16.00
N LEU A 408 5.93 6.39 -14.79
CA LEU A 408 6.84 7.53 -14.57
C LEU A 408 8.26 7.29 -15.10
N PHE A 409 8.69 6.02 -15.19
CA PHE A 409 10.04 5.65 -15.62
C PHE A 409 10.03 4.89 -16.94
N ILE A 410 9.36 5.46 -17.93
CA ILE A 410 9.28 4.91 -19.28
C ILE A 410 10.68 4.74 -19.86
N PRO A 411 11.00 3.60 -20.47
CA PRO A 411 12.26 3.43 -21.16
C PRO A 411 12.45 4.50 -22.22
N GLU A 412 13.50 5.29 -22.13
CA GLU A 412 13.92 6.12 -23.25
C GLU A 412 14.26 5.20 -24.43
N ARG A 413 13.81 5.55 -25.64
CA ARG A 413 14.31 4.86 -26.82
C ARG A 413 15.83 5.03 -26.82
N ASP A 414 16.55 3.91 -26.80
CA ASP A 414 17.99 3.93 -27.07
C ASP A 414 18.19 4.62 -28.41
N ARG A 415 18.83 5.78 -28.34
CA ARG A 415 19.22 6.55 -29.54
C ARG A 415 20.43 5.94 -30.17
#